data_c2a7cdef8db7f3ef5d95bd92e162c1ec
#
_entry.id   c2a7cdef8db7f3ef5d95bd92e162c1ec
#
_cell.length_a   1.000
_cell.length_b   1.000
_cell.length_c   1.000
_cell.angle_alpha   90.00
_cell.angle_beta   90.00
_cell.angle_gamma   90.00
#
_symmetry.space_group_name_H-M   'P 1'
#
loop_
_entity.id
_entity.type
_entity.pdbx_description
1 polymer ?
#
loop_
_entity_poly.entity_id
_entity_poly.type
_entity_poly.pdbx_seq_one_letter_code
_entity_poly.pdbx_strand_id
1 'polypeptide(L)'
;MVAYYSVALVSQEQASKNRHLPPKNDGISPSVDLGQIIGQAAASYGVDENLIRSVIKAESDFEIFSTSPRGAMGLMQLMPGTARELGVRDAYDPRENIMGGTKYLKGLLDRYGGDTRLALAAYNWGMGNVEKYPGKLPQETRDYIARVTRHYLGAGV
;
A
#
# COMPACT_ATOMS: atom_id res chain seq x y z
N MET A 1 20.68 3.28 -8.54
CA MET A 1 20.39 2.63 -9.83
C MET A 1 18.94 2.17 -9.77
N VAL A 2 18.08 2.82 -10.53
CA VAL A 2 16.61 2.71 -10.40
C VAL A 2 16.16 1.52 -11.23
N ALA A 3 15.54 0.52 -10.59
CA ALA A 3 14.98 -0.63 -11.28
C ALA A 3 13.78 -0.20 -12.13
N TYR A 4 13.89 -0.37 -13.43
CA TYR A 4 12.82 -0.17 -14.39
C TYR A 4 11.74 -1.24 -14.22
N TYR A 5 10.51 -0.82 -14.06
CA TYR A 5 9.37 -1.72 -14.21
C TYR A 5 9.20 -2.06 -15.69
N SER A 6 9.81 -3.17 -16.10
CA SER A 6 9.53 -3.80 -17.38
C SER A 6 8.20 -4.51 -17.26
N VAL A 7 7.23 -4.12 -18.07
CA VAL A 7 5.96 -4.84 -18.24
C VAL A 7 6.30 -6.16 -18.93
N ALA A 8 6.56 -7.21 -18.14
CA ALA A 8 6.61 -8.57 -18.66
C ALA A 8 5.19 -9.14 -18.59
N LEU A 9 4.62 -9.44 -19.74
CA LEU A 9 3.46 -10.32 -19.92
C LEU A 9 3.82 -11.68 -19.32
N VAL A 10 3.47 -11.90 -18.07
CA VAL A 10 3.51 -13.23 -17.46
C VAL A 10 2.16 -13.88 -17.75
N SER A 11 2.23 -15.00 -18.48
CA SER A 11 1.10 -15.82 -18.90
C SER A 11 0.17 -16.13 -17.72
N GLN A 12 -1.14 -16.05 -17.97
CA GLN A 12 -2.22 -16.30 -17.00
C GLN A 12 -2.18 -17.65 -16.27
N GLU A 13 -1.30 -18.53 -16.66
CA GLU A 13 -1.22 -19.91 -16.16
C GLU A 13 -0.51 -20.07 -14.80
N GLN A 14 0.27 -19.07 -14.35
CA GLN A 14 0.97 -19.14 -13.06
C GLN A 14 0.24 -18.44 -11.91
N ALA A 15 -0.76 -17.63 -12.18
CA ALA A 15 -1.57 -16.97 -11.15
C ALA A 15 -2.50 -17.92 -10.37
N SER A 16 -2.70 -19.15 -10.88
CA SER A 16 -3.63 -20.14 -10.31
C SER A 16 -3.05 -20.97 -9.14
N LYS A 17 -1.75 -20.95 -8.89
CA LYS A 17 -1.10 -21.88 -7.94
C LYS A 17 -0.73 -21.32 -6.58
N ASN A 18 -0.89 -20.03 -6.34
CA ASN A 18 -0.64 -19.42 -5.02
C ASN A 18 -1.90 -18.77 -4.44
N ARG A 19 -2.99 -19.53 -4.33
CA ARG A 19 -4.05 -19.14 -3.39
C ARG A 19 -3.54 -19.42 -2.00
N HIS A 20 -3.10 -18.39 -1.30
CA HIS A 20 -2.96 -18.45 0.15
C HIS A 20 -4.34 -18.70 0.73
N LEU A 21 -4.60 -19.94 1.16
CA LEU A 21 -5.81 -20.28 1.87
C LEU A 21 -5.72 -19.68 3.27
N PRO A 22 -6.74 -18.99 3.76
CA PRO A 22 -6.73 -18.50 5.13
C PRO A 22 -6.54 -19.68 6.09
N PRO A 23 -5.74 -19.53 7.15
CA PRO A 23 -5.58 -20.57 8.15
C PRO A 23 -6.95 -20.92 8.72
N LYS A 24 -7.21 -22.22 8.91
CA LYS A 24 -8.43 -22.70 9.57
C LYS A 24 -8.47 -22.11 10.97
N ASN A 25 -9.59 -21.48 11.30
CA ASN A 25 -9.83 -20.78 12.56
C ASN A 25 -10.08 -21.82 13.67
N ASP A 26 -9.02 -22.33 14.26
CA ASP A 26 -9.08 -23.18 15.45
C ASP A 26 -8.83 -22.30 16.69
N GLY A 27 -9.90 -21.76 17.24
CA GLY A 27 -10.03 -21.28 18.62
C GLY A 27 -9.08 -20.13 19.03
N ILE A 28 -9.65 -18.91 19.20
CA ILE A 28 -9.08 -17.74 19.90
C ILE A 28 -7.66 -17.35 19.45
N SER A 29 -7.52 -16.93 18.20
CA SER A 29 -6.44 -16.03 17.83
C SER A 29 -6.78 -14.67 18.47
N PRO A 30 -5.84 -14.01 19.18
CA PRO A 30 -6.06 -12.64 19.62
C PRO A 30 -6.40 -11.82 18.36
N SER A 31 -7.54 -11.15 18.40
CA SER A 31 -7.96 -10.27 17.30
C SER A 31 -6.80 -9.32 17.00
N VAL A 32 -6.31 -9.33 15.76
CA VAL A 32 -5.20 -8.44 15.37
C VAL A 32 -5.66 -7.00 15.54
N ASP A 33 -5.06 -6.28 16.47
CA ASP A 33 -5.36 -4.86 16.69
C ASP A 33 -4.65 -4.01 15.63
N LEU A 34 -5.34 -3.81 14.50
CA LEU A 34 -4.83 -2.96 13.41
C LEU A 34 -4.59 -1.52 13.87
N GLY A 35 -5.39 -1.03 14.84
CA GLY A 35 -5.21 0.31 15.41
C GLY A 35 -3.85 0.46 16.07
N GLN A 36 -3.48 -0.51 16.90
CA GLN A 36 -2.18 -0.51 17.56
C GLN A 36 -1.03 -0.58 16.55
N ILE A 37 -1.14 -1.43 15.52
CA ILE A 37 -0.09 -1.57 14.49
C ILE A 37 0.07 -0.26 13.70
N ILE A 38 -1.04 0.37 13.31
CA ILE A 38 -1.04 1.64 12.58
C ILE A 38 -0.41 2.75 13.44
N GLY A 39 -0.78 2.85 14.71
CA GLY A 39 -0.17 3.81 15.62
C GLY A 39 1.34 3.61 15.79
N GLN A 40 1.80 2.36 15.88
CA GLN A 40 3.24 2.04 15.92
C GLN A 40 3.96 2.43 14.62
N ALA A 41 3.35 2.17 13.46
CA ALA A 41 3.92 2.56 12.17
C ALA A 41 3.99 4.09 12.04
N ALA A 42 2.93 4.79 12.42
CA ALA A 42 2.87 6.26 12.46
C ALA A 42 4.01 6.85 13.30
N ALA A 43 4.18 6.34 14.53
CA ALA A 43 5.23 6.78 15.43
C ALA A 43 6.65 6.43 14.90
N SER A 44 6.82 5.25 14.32
CA SER A 44 8.12 4.78 13.82
C SER A 44 8.64 5.56 12.62
N TYR A 45 7.73 5.99 11.74
CA TYR A 45 8.11 6.66 10.48
C TYR A 45 7.74 8.13 10.43
N GLY A 46 7.07 8.67 11.44
CA GLY A 46 6.63 10.07 11.47
C GLY A 46 5.61 10.38 10.38
N VAL A 47 4.69 9.46 10.12
CA VAL A 47 3.58 9.63 9.18
C VAL A 47 2.29 9.79 9.98
N ASP A 48 1.42 10.71 9.55
CA ASP A 48 0.12 10.90 10.18
C ASP A 48 -0.70 9.60 10.17
N GLU A 49 -1.20 9.20 11.34
CA GLU A 49 -1.96 7.97 11.53
C GLU A 49 -3.23 7.94 10.67
N ASN A 50 -3.92 9.09 10.54
CA ASN A 50 -5.12 9.19 9.72
C ASN A 50 -4.80 9.05 8.22
N LEU A 51 -3.62 9.51 7.79
CA LEU A 51 -3.17 9.30 6.42
C LEU A 51 -2.93 7.80 6.15
N ILE A 52 -2.26 7.09 7.06
CA ILE A 52 -2.05 5.64 6.94
C ILE A 52 -3.39 4.91 6.87
N ARG A 53 -4.33 5.21 7.78
CA ARG A 53 -5.69 4.64 7.77
C ARG A 53 -6.42 4.90 6.45
N SER A 54 -6.28 6.11 5.91
CA SER A 54 -6.93 6.51 4.67
C SER A 54 -6.37 5.78 3.45
N VAL A 55 -5.07 5.53 3.43
CA VAL A 55 -4.43 4.70 2.41
C VAL A 55 -4.92 3.25 2.52
N ILE A 56 -4.90 2.63 3.71
CA ILE A 56 -5.40 1.26 3.91
C ILE A 56 -6.88 1.15 3.48
N LYS A 57 -7.70 2.12 3.84
CA LYS A 57 -9.12 2.15 3.44
C LYS A 57 -9.29 2.20 1.93
N ALA A 58 -8.49 3.00 1.24
CA ALA A 58 -8.55 3.14 -0.21
C ALA A 58 -7.97 1.93 -0.96
N GLU A 59 -6.97 1.25 -0.40
CA GLU A 59 -6.27 0.13 -1.02
C GLU A 59 -6.99 -1.21 -0.83
N SER A 60 -7.47 -1.50 0.37
CA SER A 60 -8.00 -2.82 0.72
C SER A 60 -9.31 -2.80 1.48
N ASP A 61 -9.81 -1.63 1.87
CA ASP A 61 -10.94 -1.54 2.82
C ASP A 61 -10.70 -2.33 4.13
N PHE A 62 -9.44 -2.36 4.59
CA PHE A 62 -8.98 -3.13 5.75
C PHE A 62 -9.03 -4.65 5.57
N GLU A 63 -9.16 -5.16 4.35
CA GLU A 63 -9.13 -6.60 4.05
C GLU A 63 -7.69 -7.13 4.05
N ILE A 64 -7.31 -7.89 5.09
CA ILE A 64 -5.94 -8.40 5.32
C ILE A 64 -5.44 -9.24 4.13
N PHE A 65 -6.29 -10.08 3.57
CA PHE A 65 -5.95 -11.01 2.49
C PHE A 65 -6.30 -10.49 1.10
N SER A 66 -6.50 -9.16 0.97
CA SER A 66 -6.80 -8.54 -0.32
C SER A 66 -5.66 -8.77 -1.32
N THR A 67 -6.02 -9.19 -2.54
CA THR A 67 -5.09 -9.32 -3.66
C THR A 67 -5.70 -8.68 -4.90
N SER A 68 -5.01 -7.70 -5.47
CA SER A 68 -5.48 -7.06 -6.70
C SER A 68 -5.24 -7.94 -7.93
N PRO A 69 -5.94 -7.71 -9.05
CA PRO A 69 -5.67 -8.41 -10.32
C PRO A 69 -4.22 -8.25 -10.82
N ARG A 70 -3.53 -7.19 -10.40
CA ARG A 70 -2.12 -6.92 -10.73
C ARG A 70 -1.14 -7.58 -9.76
N GLY A 71 -1.63 -8.29 -8.73
CA GLY A 71 -0.82 -8.97 -7.73
C GLY A 71 -0.34 -8.10 -6.57
N ALA A 72 -0.93 -6.92 -6.35
CA ALA A 72 -0.71 -6.16 -5.13
C ALA A 72 -1.38 -6.87 -3.94
N MET A 73 -0.74 -6.89 -2.78
CA MET A 73 -1.11 -7.76 -1.66
C MET A 73 -1.29 -7.01 -0.35
N GLY A 74 -2.28 -7.45 0.43
CA GLY A 74 -2.51 -7.06 1.82
C GLY A 74 -3.10 -5.68 2.01
N LEU A 75 -3.06 -5.19 3.25
CA LEU A 75 -3.73 -3.98 3.71
C LEU A 75 -3.34 -2.71 2.93
N MET A 76 -2.06 -2.53 2.62
CA MET A 76 -1.53 -1.38 1.89
C MET A 76 -1.17 -1.72 0.43
N GLN A 77 -1.62 -2.86 -0.09
CA GLN A 77 -1.51 -3.29 -1.47
C GLN A 77 -0.08 -3.16 -2.03
N LEU A 78 0.86 -3.84 -1.37
CA LEU A 78 2.25 -3.86 -1.81
C LEU A 78 2.43 -4.80 -3.01
N MET A 79 3.07 -4.31 -4.06
CA MET A 79 3.52 -5.15 -5.16
C MET A 79 4.65 -6.09 -4.70
N PRO A 80 4.76 -7.32 -5.23
CA PRO A 80 5.78 -8.29 -4.78
C PRO A 80 7.22 -7.77 -4.83
N GLY A 81 7.55 -6.96 -5.83
CA GLY A 81 8.86 -6.31 -5.95
C GLY A 81 9.11 -5.31 -4.83
N THR A 82 8.15 -4.42 -4.62
CA THR A 82 8.20 -3.40 -3.56
C THR A 82 8.25 -4.04 -2.18
N ALA A 83 7.44 -5.08 -1.91
CA ALA A 83 7.48 -5.82 -0.65
C ALA A 83 8.87 -6.37 -0.35
N ARG A 84 9.54 -6.99 -1.33
CA ARG A 84 10.91 -7.50 -1.18
C ARG A 84 11.92 -6.39 -0.89
N GLU A 85 11.85 -5.27 -1.62
CA GLU A 85 12.75 -4.12 -1.41
C GLU A 85 12.59 -3.51 -0.02
N LEU A 86 11.38 -3.55 0.53
CA LEU A 86 11.06 -3.06 1.87
C LEU A 86 11.41 -4.04 2.99
N GLY A 87 11.76 -5.29 2.65
CA GLY A 87 12.04 -6.37 3.60
C GLY A 87 10.78 -7.02 4.18
N VAL A 88 9.63 -6.87 3.53
CA VAL A 88 8.38 -7.55 3.87
C VAL A 88 8.47 -9.00 3.40
N ARG A 89 8.43 -9.94 4.33
CA ARG A 89 8.54 -11.39 4.05
C ARG A 89 7.20 -12.02 3.77
N ASP A 90 6.17 -11.58 4.50
CA ASP A 90 4.78 -11.96 4.28
C ASP A 90 3.92 -10.70 4.11
N ALA A 91 3.48 -10.44 2.88
CA ALA A 91 2.66 -9.27 2.57
C ALA A 91 1.21 -9.40 3.10
N TYR A 92 0.80 -10.55 3.61
CA TYR A 92 -0.48 -10.75 4.29
C TYR A 92 -0.36 -10.71 5.81
N ASP A 93 0.85 -10.67 6.37
CA ASP A 93 1.04 -10.31 7.77
C ASP A 93 0.71 -8.84 7.98
N PRO A 94 -0.29 -8.50 8.84
CA PRO A 94 -0.73 -7.12 9.01
C PRO A 94 0.38 -6.17 9.47
N ARG A 95 1.25 -6.63 10.36
CA ARG A 95 2.35 -5.82 10.87
C ARG A 95 3.40 -5.57 9.79
N GLU A 96 3.84 -6.62 9.09
CA GLU A 96 4.85 -6.48 8.04
C GLU A 96 4.34 -5.60 6.90
N ASN A 97 3.07 -5.78 6.51
CA ASN A 97 2.45 -4.99 5.44
C ASN A 97 2.30 -3.51 5.81
N ILE A 98 1.74 -3.20 6.98
CA ILE A 98 1.54 -1.81 7.42
C ILE A 98 2.88 -1.11 7.66
N MET A 99 3.85 -1.76 8.32
CA MET A 99 5.18 -1.17 8.53
C MET A 99 5.89 -0.90 7.21
N GLY A 100 5.90 -1.88 6.29
CA GLY A 100 6.52 -1.74 4.97
C GLY A 100 5.83 -0.68 4.12
N GLY A 101 4.50 -0.70 4.04
CA GLY A 101 3.72 0.28 3.29
C GLY A 101 3.87 1.71 3.83
N THR A 102 3.89 1.87 5.15
CA THR A 102 4.12 3.18 5.79
C THR A 102 5.54 3.68 5.54
N LYS A 103 6.56 2.81 5.61
CA LYS A 103 7.93 3.16 5.24
C LYS A 103 8.03 3.62 3.79
N TYR A 104 7.34 2.94 2.87
CA TYR A 104 7.30 3.33 1.47
C TYR A 104 6.62 4.68 1.28
N LEU A 105 5.45 4.88 1.90
CA LEU A 105 4.73 6.16 1.86
C LEU A 105 5.59 7.31 2.41
N LYS A 106 6.31 7.08 3.53
CA LYS A 106 7.24 8.08 4.10
C LYS A 106 8.33 8.44 3.11
N GLY A 107 8.95 7.46 2.46
CA GLY A 107 9.98 7.72 1.45
C GLY A 107 9.46 8.60 0.30
N LEU A 108 8.22 8.38 -0.13
CA LEU A 108 7.58 9.22 -1.16
C LEU A 108 7.25 10.62 -0.65
N LEU A 109 6.74 10.75 0.58
CA LEU A 109 6.52 12.07 1.20
C LEU A 109 7.81 12.88 1.29
N ASP A 110 8.91 12.25 1.71
CA ASP A 110 10.21 12.91 1.79
C ASP A 110 10.72 13.32 0.41
N ARG A 111 10.59 12.44 -0.57
CA ARG A 111 11.02 12.74 -1.94
C ARG A 111 10.29 13.92 -2.55
N TYR A 112 9.03 14.09 -2.26
CA TYR A 112 8.21 15.19 -2.79
C TYR A 112 8.04 16.36 -1.80
N GLY A 113 8.93 16.50 -0.81
CA GLY A 113 8.95 17.64 0.11
C GLY A 113 7.67 17.78 0.94
N GLY A 114 7.00 16.70 1.25
CA GLY A 114 5.73 16.66 1.99
C GLY A 114 4.49 16.86 1.13
N ASP A 115 4.62 16.98 -0.20
CA ASP A 115 3.46 17.03 -1.10
C ASP A 115 2.73 15.69 -1.10
N THR A 116 1.69 15.60 -0.28
CA THR A 116 0.88 14.40 -0.12
C THR A 116 0.22 13.97 -1.43
N ARG A 117 -0.18 14.91 -2.29
CA ARG A 117 -0.81 14.59 -3.57
C ARG A 117 0.16 13.89 -4.51
N LEU A 118 1.41 14.40 -4.61
CA LEU A 118 2.45 13.77 -5.43
C LEU A 118 2.89 12.44 -4.83
N ALA A 119 3.01 12.34 -3.50
CA ALA A 119 3.34 11.08 -2.82
C ALA A 119 2.27 10.01 -3.09
N LEU A 120 0.99 10.33 -2.99
CA LEU A 120 -0.11 9.41 -3.31
C LEU A 120 -0.16 9.04 -4.80
N ALA A 121 0.13 9.99 -5.70
CA ALA A 121 0.26 9.71 -7.13
C ALA A 121 1.36 8.68 -7.38
N ALA A 122 2.52 8.85 -6.75
CA ALA A 122 3.64 7.94 -6.89
C ALA A 122 3.39 6.59 -6.22
N TYR A 123 2.67 6.57 -5.11
CA TYR A 123 2.27 5.33 -4.44
C TYR A 123 1.41 4.46 -5.36
N ASN A 124 0.41 5.04 -6.02
CA ASN A 124 -0.54 4.33 -6.86
C ASN A 124 -0.01 4.05 -8.28
N TRP A 125 0.60 5.05 -8.93
CA TRP A 125 1.01 4.97 -10.34
C TRP A 125 2.49 4.63 -10.52
N GLY A 126 3.26 4.74 -9.46
CA GLY A 126 4.70 4.56 -9.49
C GLY A 126 5.46 5.87 -9.71
N MET A 127 6.50 6.05 -8.91
CA MET A 127 7.38 7.23 -8.90
C MET A 127 7.94 7.55 -10.30
N GLY A 128 8.42 6.54 -11.02
CA GLY A 128 8.99 6.73 -12.36
C GLY A 128 8.00 7.31 -13.38
N ASN A 129 6.72 6.94 -13.27
CA ASN A 129 5.68 7.49 -14.12
C ASN A 129 5.35 8.94 -13.79
N VAL A 130 5.27 9.27 -12.49
CA VAL A 130 5.03 10.64 -12.02
C VAL A 130 6.13 11.58 -12.50
N GLU A 131 7.38 11.15 -12.44
CA GLU A 131 8.54 11.94 -12.88
C GLU A 131 8.64 12.06 -14.40
N LYS A 132 8.31 10.97 -15.10
CA LYS A 132 8.36 10.96 -16.57
C LYS A 132 7.24 11.75 -17.22
N TYR A 133 6.08 11.83 -16.58
CA TYR A 133 4.88 12.47 -17.12
C TYR A 133 4.29 13.49 -16.14
N PRO A 134 5.03 14.55 -15.80
CA PRO A 134 4.59 15.54 -14.81
C PRO A 134 3.26 16.18 -15.24
N GLY A 135 2.30 16.21 -14.31
CA GLY A 135 0.98 16.80 -14.54
C GLY A 135 0.00 15.95 -15.37
N LYS A 136 0.39 14.77 -15.86
CA LYS A 136 -0.46 13.91 -16.70
C LYS A 136 -0.93 12.65 -15.94
N LEU A 137 -1.51 12.82 -14.76
CA LEU A 137 -2.00 11.69 -13.96
C LEU A 137 -3.17 10.97 -14.66
N PRO A 138 -3.14 9.62 -14.76
CA PRO A 138 -4.28 8.83 -15.22
C PRO A 138 -5.54 9.07 -14.39
N GLN A 139 -6.72 8.81 -14.98
CA GLN A 139 -7.99 8.96 -14.25
C GLN A 139 -8.00 8.08 -12.99
N GLU A 140 -7.58 6.83 -13.09
CA GLU A 140 -7.46 5.89 -11.96
C GLU A 140 -6.67 6.49 -10.78
N THR A 141 -5.51 7.11 -11.07
CA THR A 141 -4.68 7.74 -10.06
C THR A 141 -5.33 8.98 -9.45
N ARG A 142 -6.00 9.80 -10.27
CA ARG A 142 -6.77 10.95 -9.77
C ARG A 142 -7.89 10.51 -8.83
N ASP A 143 -8.62 9.45 -9.19
CA ASP A 143 -9.70 8.87 -8.38
C ASP A 143 -9.17 8.27 -7.08
N TYR A 144 -8.00 7.62 -7.14
CA TYR A 144 -7.30 7.12 -5.96
C TYR A 144 -6.96 8.25 -4.98
N ILE A 145 -6.30 9.32 -5.47
CA ILE A 145 -5.97 10.49 -4.65
C ILE A 145 -7.24 11.08 -4.02
N ALA A 146 -8.31 11.23 -4.80
CA ALA A 146 -9.57 11.75 -4.31
C ALA A 146 -10.19 10.86 -3.21
N ARG A 147 -10.12 9.52 -3.34
CA ARG A 147 -10.59 8.59 -2.30
C ARG A 147 -9.79 8.73 -1.02
N VAL A 148 -8.45 8.67 -1.09
CA VAL A 148 -7.60 8.81 0.09
C VAL A 148 -7.82 10.16 0.76
N THR A 149 -7.85 11.26 0.01
CA THR A 149 -8.06 12.61 0.55
C THR A 149 -9.41 12.73 1.24
N ARG A 150 -10.48 12.16 0.66
CA ARG A 150 -11.81 12.16 1.28
C ARG A 150 -11.81 11.44 2.63
N HIS A 151 -11.17 10.27 2.73
CA HIS A 151 -11.07 9.55 3.98
C HIS A 151 -10.22 10.32 5.00
N TYR A 152 -9.11 10.91 4.55
CA TYR A 152 -8.22 11.68 5.39
C TYR A 152 -8.87 12.92 6.00
N LEU A 153 -9.61 13.68 5.20
CA LEU A 153 -10.34 14.86 5.68
C LEU A 153 -11.57 14.49 6.53
N GLY A 154 -12.22 13.37 6.25
CA GLY A 154 -13.36 12.87 7.03
C GLY A 154 -12.98 12.25 8.38
N ALA A 155 -11.72 11.88 8.59
CA ALA A 155 -11.24 11.32 9.86
C ALA A 155 -11.02 12.38 10.96
N GLY A 156 -11.10 13.67 10.62
CA GLY A 156 -10.90 14.80 11.53
C GLY A 156 -12.18 15.44 12.06
N VAL A 157 -13.36 14.78 11.91
CA VAL A 157 -14.66 15.28 12.39
C VAL A 157 -15.20 14.36 13.48
#